data_efbe59d5b4f587794ed96fd0a3d8132b
#
_entry.id   efbe59d5b4f587794ed96fd0a3d8132b
#
_cell.length_a   1.000
_cell.length_b   1.000
_cell.length_c   1.000
_cell.angle_alpha   90.00
_cell.angle_beta   90.00
_cell.angle_gamma   90.00
#
_symmetry.space_group_name_H-M   'P 1'
#
loop_
_entity.id
_entity.type
_entity.pdbx_description
1 polymer ?
#
loop_
_entity_poly.entity_id
_entity_poly.type
_entity_poly.pdbx_seq_one_letter_code
_entity_poly.pdbx_strand_id
1 'polypeptide(L)'
;MKIKTINERLTFWREVYEKYKAAYVALIENNVKFYVVDDRQLTRYDIDVIEEMLEKAEEKVDEYEAMLEGQAPRKAFGVIPMGW
;
A
#
# COMPACT_ATOMS: atom_id res chain seq x y z
N MET A 1 12.41 15.51 0.03
CA MET A 1 12.39 14.45 1.03
C MET A 1 13.59 13.54 0.83
N LYS A 2 14.22 13.15 1.92
CA LYS A 2 15.41 12.31 1.83
C LYS A 2 15.05 10.89 1.43
N ILE A 3 15.98 10.23 0.72
CA ILE A 3 15.76 8.86 0.27
C ILE A 3 15.46 7.93 1.44
N LYS A 4 16.17 8.11 2.55
CA LYS A 4 15.93 7.28 3.72
C LYS A 4 14.49 7.43 4.23
N THR A 5 13.99 8.67 4.27
CA THR A 5 12.62 8.92 4.71
C THR A 5 11.61 8.31 3.75
N ILE A 6 11.89 8.42 2.44
CA ILE A 6 11.01 7.82 1.43
C ILE A 6 10.95 6.31 1.63
N ASN A 7 12.10 5.67 1.83
CA ASN A 7 12.14 4.23 2.03
C ASN A 7 11.40 3.79 3.28
N GLU A 8 11.53 4.56 4.35
CA GLU A 8 10.82 4.25 5.59
C GLU A 8 9.31 4.32 5.39
N ARG A 9 8.84 5.36 4.71
CA ARG A 9 7.41 5.51 4.48
C ARG A 9 6.90 4.48 3.50
N LEU A 10 7.69 4.14 2.50
CA LEU A 10 7.34 3.11 1.55
C LEU A 10 7.16 1.77 2.25
N THR A 11 8.09 1.42 3.14
CA THR A 11 8.01 0.18 3.90
C THR A 11 6.74 0.18 4.76
N PHE A 12 6.47 1.31 5.43
CA PHE A 12 5.29 1.44 6.27
C PHE A 12 4.00 1.17 5.47
N TRP A 13 3.87 1.81 4.32
CA TRP A 13 2.64 1.68 3.54
C TRP A 13 2.50 0.32 2.89
N ARG A 14 3.62 -0.32 2.55
CA ARG A 14 3.56 -1.70 2.06
C ARG A 14 3.07 -2.64 3.15
N GLU A 15 3.50 -2.41 4.39
CA GLU A 15 3.01 -3.22 5.50
C GLU A 15 1.53 -2.98 5.76
N VAL A 16 1.09 -1.72 5.68
CA VAL A 16 -0.32 -1.39 5.83
C VAL A 16 -1.14 -2.14 4.77
N TYR A 17 -0.68 -2.10 3.55
CA TYR A 17 -1.36 -2.79 2.46
C TYR A 17 -1.50 -4.28 2.75
N GLU A 18 -0.40 -4.93 3.15
CA GLU A 18 -0.43 -6.37 3.39
C GLU A 18 -1.35 -6.74 4.55
N LYS A 19 -1.35 -5.92 5.59
CA LYS A 19 -2.20 -6.19 6.75
C LYS A 19 -3.69 -6.11 6.38
N TYR A 20 -4.08 -5.10 5.64
CA TYR A 20 -5.48 -4.95 5.25
C TYR A 20 -5.87 -5.93 4.16
N LYS A 21 -4.94 -6.31 3.30
CA LYS A 21 -5.19 -7.35 2.32
C LYS A 21 -5.47 -8.68 3.01
N ALA A 22 -4.67 -9.01 4.03
CA ALA A 22 -4.89 -10.24 4.80
C ALA A 22 -6.25 -10.22 5.48
N ALA A 23 -6.65 -9.06 6.01
CA ALA A 23 -7.97 -8.93 6.64
C ALA A 23 -9.08 -9.15 5.61
N TYR A 24 -8.93 -8.57 4.43
CA TYR A 24 -9.92 -8.73 3.37
C TYR A 24 -10.08 -10.20 2.99
N VAL A 25 -8.98 -10.88 2.76
CA VAL A 25 -9.00 -12.30 2.39
C VAL A 25 -9.66 -13.13 3.49
N ALA A 26 -9.27 -12.88 4.74
CA ALA A 26 -9.81 -13.63 5.87
C ALA A 26 -11.31 -13.44 5.99
N LEU A 27 -11.79 -12.22 5.89
CA LEU A 27 -13.20 -11.92 6.10
C LEU A 27 -14.07 -12.33 4.92
N ILE A 28 -13.59 -12.16 3.71
CA ILE A 28 -14.39 -12.40 2.51
C ILE A 28 -14.21 -13.83 1.98
N GLU A 29 -12.97 -14.29 1.89
CA GLU A 29 -12.71 -15.59 1.26
C GLU A 29 -12.72 -16.73 2.27
N ASN A 30 -12.19 -16.50 3.46
CA ASN A 30 -12.09 -17.55 4.47
C ASN A 30 -13.22 -17.52 5.49
N ASN A 31 -14.11 -16.55 5.36
CA ASN A 31 -15.36 -16.53 6.14
C ASN A 31 -15.16 -16.41 7.64
N VAL A 32 -14.04 -15.86 8.09
CA VAL A 32 -13.86 -15.63 9.52
C VAL A 32 -14.78 -14.50 9.97
N LYS A 33 -15.12 -14.47 11.25
CA LYS A 33 -16.07 -13.49 11.76
C LYS A 33 -15.42 -12.14 12.02
N PHE A 34 -14.17 -12.13 12.42
CA PHE A 34 -13.43 -10.89 12.61
C PHE A 34 -11.95 -11.14 12.38
N TYR A 35 -11.23 -10.03 12.18
CA TYR A 35 -9.79 -10.06 11.95
C TYR A 35 -9.20 -8.82 12.61
N VAL A 36 -8.09 -8.97 13.32
CA VAL A 36 -7.49 -7.85 14.05
C VAL A 36 -6.29 -7.34 13.26
N VAL A 37 -6.31 -6.04 12.98
CA VAL A 37 -5.18 -5.34 12.38
C VAL A 37 -4.69 -4.35 13.43
N ASP A 38 -3.50 -4.60 13.95
CA ASP A 38 -2.94 -3.85 15.06
C ASP A 38 -3.92 -3.90 16.23
N ASP A 39 -4.48 -2.78 16.67
CA ASP A 39 -5.43 -2.76 17.78
C ASP A 39 -6.87 -2.69 17.31
N ARG A 40 -7.10 -2.84 16.03
CA ARG A 40 -8.42 -2.63 15.46
C ARG A 40 -9.05 -3.97 15.05
N GLN A 41 -10.24 -4.24 15.57
CA GLN A 41 -10.99 -5.42 15.19
C GLN A 41 -11.88 -5.08 14.00
N LEU A 42 -11.74 -5.84 12.92
CA LEU A 42 -12.50 -5.62 11.70
C LEU A 42 -13.43 -6.78 11.44
N THR A 43 -14.61 -6.49 10.93
CA THR A 43 -15.60 -7.48 10.55
C THR A 43 -16.01 -7.26 9.11
N ARG A 44 -16.93 -8.07 8.62
CA ARG A 44 -17.46 -7.87 7.27
C ARG A 44 -18.16 -6.53 7.10
N TYR A 45 -18.66 -5.97 8.18
CA TYR A 45 -19.28 -4.66 8.13
C TYR A 45 -18.25 -3.56 7.89
N ASP A 46 -16.98 -3.86 8.07
CA ASP A 46 -15.90 -2.89 7.88
C ASP A 46 -15.24 -3.02 6.51
N ILE A 47 -15.84 -3.74 5.57
CA ILE A 47 -15.24 -3.94 4.25
C ILE A 47 -14.97 -2.61 3.55
N ASP A 48 -15.86 -1.64 3.69
CA ASP A 48 -15.65 -0.32 3.10
C ASP A 48 -14.37 0.31 3.63
N VAL A 49 -14.15 0.20 4.93
CA VAL A 49 -12.96 0.75 5.57
C VAL A 49 -11.71 0.03 5.05
N ILE A 50 -11.79 -1.29 4.94
CA ILE A 50 -10.67 -2.08 4.45
C ILE A 50 -10.33 -1.69 3.02
N GLU A 51 -11.33 -1.54 2.17
CA GLU A 51 -11.11 -1.14 0.78
C GLU A 51 -10.51 0.23 0.68
N GLU A 52 -10.98 1.17 1.51
CA GLU A 52 -10.40 2.51 1.54
C GLU A 52 -8.94 2.49 1.93
N MET A 53 -8.60 1.66 2.93
CA MET A 53 -7.22 1.57 3.37
C MET A 53 -6.32 0.93 2.32
N LEU A 54 -6.85 -0.08 1.61
CA LEU A 54 -6.09 -0.70 0.54
C LEU A 54 -5.81 0.29 -0.58
N GLU A 55 -6.83 1.06 -0.97
CA GLU A 55 -6.68 2.09 -2.00
C GLU A 55 -5.67 3.14 -1.58
N LYS A 56 -5.79 3.60 -0.33
CA LYS A 56 -4.89 4.62 0.17
C LYS A 56 -3.46 4.12 0.23
N ALA A 57 -3.28 2.87 0.67
CA ALA A 57 -1.94 2.30 0.75
C ALA A 57 -1.33 2.16 -0.64
N GLU A 58 -2.13 1.71 -1.62
CA GLU A 58 -1.65 1.62 -2.99
C GLU A 58 -1.22 2.97 -3.53
N GLU A 59 -2.03 4.00 -3.30
CA GLU A 59 -1.69 5.35 -3.73
C GLU A 59 -0.39 5.83 -3.10
N LYS A 60 -0.24 5.57 -1.80
CA LYS A 60 0.96 6.02 -1.10
C LYS A 60 2.20 5.26 -1.57
N VAL A 61 2.07 3.97 -1.79
CA VAL A 61 3.18 3.19 -2.32
C VAL A 61 3.61 3.74 -3.69
N ASP A 62 2.64 3.97 -4.56
CA ASP A 62 2.92 4.50 -5.89
C ASP A 62 3.59 5.87 -5.80
N GLU A 63 3.06 6.72 -4.92
CA GLU A 63 3.60 8.07 -4.72
C GLU A 63 5.05 8.02 -4.27
N TYR A 64 5.34 7.21 -3.26
CA TYR A 64 6.71 7.15 -2.73
C TYR A 64 7.66 6.44 -3.67
N GLU A 65 7.18 5.47 -4.44
CA GLU A 65 8.01 4.84 -5.46
C GLU A 65 8.37 5.84 -6.55
N ALA A 66 7.41 6.68 -6.94
CA ALA A 66 7.67 7.72 -7.93
C ALA A 66 8.69 8.72 -7.41
N MET A 67 8.58 9.09 -6.14
CA MET A 67 9.55 9.99 -5.53
C MET A 67 10.95 9.38 -5.53
N LEU A 68 11.02 8.10 -5.23
CA LEU A 68 12.29 7.40 -5.18
C LEU A 68 12.92 7.36 -6.56
N GLU A 69 12.13 7.07 -7.58
CA GLU A 69 12.60 7.07 -8.95
C GLU A 69 13.08 8.45 -9.38
N GLY A 70 12.36 9.48 -8.95
CA GLY A 70 12.74 10.83 -9.29
C GLY A 70 14.04 11.27 -8.67
N GLN A 71 14.47 10.61 -7.60
CA GLN A 71 15.71 10.94 -6.93
C GLN A 71 16.87 10.05 -7.34
N ALA A 72 16.58 8.97 -8.06
CA ALA A 72 17.63 8.09 -8.54
C ALA A 72 18.23 8.65 -9.82
N PRO A 73 19.48 8.29 -10.14
CA PRO A 73 20.04 8.66 -11.45
C PRO A 73 19.12 8.11 -12.53
N ARG A 74 18.70 8.98 -13.43
CA ARG A 74 17.73 8.58 -14.45
C ARG A 74 18.38 7.67 -15.47
N LYS A 75 17.71 6.60 -15.73
CA LYS A 75 17.97 5.89 -16.96
C LYS A 75 17.15 6.56 -17.96
N ALA A 76 17.65 6.87 -18.86
CA ALA A 76 16.88 7.54 -19.84
C ALA A 76 15.59 6.88 -20.16
N PHE A 77 15.18 6.69 -19.88
CA PHE A 77 13.92 6.27 -19.96
C PHE A 77 13.10 6.27 -20.53
N GLY A 78 13.40 6.14 -20.44
CA GLY A 78 12.60 6.13 -20.71
C GLY A 78 11.87 6.04 -20.92
N VAL A 79 11.84 5.87 -20.67
CA VAL A 79 10.99 5.89 -20.83
C VAL A 79 10.26 5.92 -21.17
N ILE A 80 10.20 5.85 -21.13
CA ILE A 80 9.49 5.89 -21.48
C ILE A 80 8.85 5.86 -21.96
N PRO A 81 8.77 5.89 -21.95
CA PRO A 81 8.11 5.97 -22.36
C PRO A 81 7.55 6.01 -22.81
N MET A 82 7.49 5.91 -22.64
CA MET A 82 7.11 6.02 -23.09
C MET A 82 6.75 6.06 -23.78
N GLY A 83 6.81 6.19 -23.67
CA GLY A 83 6.57 6.31 -24.15
C GLY A 83 6.40 6.54 -24.61
N TRP A 84 6.55 6.41 -24.42
CA TRP A 84 6.56 6.61 -24.72
C TRP A 84 6.43 6.62 -25.27
#